data_af396b3eb89a0f05ed3821ccb0d514f9
#
_entry.id   af396b3eb89a0f05ed3821ccb0d514f9
#
_cell.length_a   1.000
_cell.length_b   1.000
_cell.length_c   1.000
_cell.angle_alpha   90.00
_cell.angle_beta   90.00
_cell.angle_gamma   90.00
#
_symmetry.space_group_name_H-M   'P 1'
#
loop_
_entity.id
_entity.type
_entity.pdbx_description
1 polymer ?
#
loop_
_entity_poly.entity_id
_entity_poly.type
_entity_poly.pdbx_seq_one_letter_code
_entity_poly.pdbx_strand_id
1 'polypeptide(L)'
;MARLILSSCLGLVLLGSASAIAEPSPSSDLSGVYACEGTNPDGSAYTAVVEILKRQETYLVRWTQENEEQVMGVGIQQDGVLAVSYFGGAPAIVVYSLATEGRLTGQWTMGGAGRLFKETLTKVSAVDVETKPARPAKPASRPASAPGSITI
;
A
#
# COMPACT_ATOMS: atom_id res chain seq x y z
N MET A 1 6.62 -22.08 -84.01
CA MET A 1 5.79 -21.17 -83.14
C MET A 1 5.77 -21.76 -81.72
N ALA A 2 6.64 -21.28 -80.87
CA ALA A 2 6.77 -21.76 -79.50
C ALA A 2 6.01 -20.82 -78.57
N ARG A 3 5.05 -21.34 -77.78
CA ARG A 3 4.35 -20.62 -76.76
C ARG A 3 5.01 -20.87 -75.40
N LEU A 4 5.61 -19.83 -74.84
CA LEU A 4 6.12 -19.80 -73.48
C LEU A 4 4.95 -19.60 -72.54
N ILE A 5 4.76 -20.50 -71.54
CA ILE A 5 3.81 -20.35 -70.44
C ILE A 5 4.62 -19.95 -69.24
N LEU A 6 4.43 -18.67 -68.79
CA LEU A 6 5.01 -18.13 -67.55
C LEU A 6 4.09 -18.48 -66.41
N SER A 7 4.52 -19.42 -65.53
CA SER A 7 3.80 -19.77 -64.32
C SER A 7 4.27 -18.85 -63.19
N SER A 8 3.39 -17.94 -62.72
CA SER A 8 3.64 -17.02 -61.64
C SER A 8 3.23 -17.69 -60.32
N CYS A 9 4.20 -18.13 -59.50
CA CYS A 9 3.96 -18.61 -58.14
C CYS A 9 3.86 -17.42 -57.18
N LEU A 10 2.64 -17.08 -56.77
CA LEU A 10 2.37 -16.09 -55.74
C LEU A 10 2.58 -16.73 -54.37
N GLY A 11 3.75 -16.51 -53.76
CA GLY A 11 4.04 -16.96 -52.38
C GLY A 11 3.33 -16.10 -51.36
N LEU A 12 2.36 -16.65 -50.66
CA LEU A 12 1.67 -16.03 -49.53
C LEU A 12 2.54 -16.18 -48.27
N VAL A 13 3.22 -15.10 -47.83
CA VAL A 13 3.96 -15.04 -46.58
C VAL A 13 2.97 -14.73 -45.46
N LEU A 14 2.63 -15.74 -44.66
CA LEU A 14 1.89 -15.58 -43.40
C LEU A 14 2.85 -15.04 -42.32
N LEU A 15 2.81 -13.73 -42.06
CA LEU A 15 3.43 -13.11 -40.88
C LEU A 15 2.62 -13.52 -39.65
N GLY A 16 3.05 -14.56 -38.96
CA GLY A 16 2.54 -14.93 -37.63
C GLY A 16 2.98 -13.90 -36.62
N SER A 17 2.06 -13.07 -36.13
CA SER A 17 2.29 -12.21 -34.97
C SER A 17 2.40 -13.09 -33.71
N ALA A 18 3.63 -13.35 -33.25
CA ALA A 18 3.86 -13.95 -31.94
C ALA A 18 3.48 -12.92 -30.87
N SER A 19 2.34 -13.12 -30.22
CA SER A 19 2.00 -12.40 -29.00
C SER A 19 3.00 -12.84 -27.92
N ALA A 20 3.95 -11.97 -27.59
CA ALA A 20 4.82 -12.17 -26.45
C ALA A 20 3.93 -12.13 -25.19
N ILE A 21 3.74 -13.27 -24.55
CA ILE A 21 3.19 -13.34 -23.20
C ILE A 21 4.24 -12.70 -22.30
N ALA A 22 3.97 -11.49 -21.80
CA ALA A 22 4.82 -10.84 -20.82
C ALA A 22 4.88 -11.75 -19.59
N GLU A 23 6.08 -12.23 -19.24
CA GLU A 23 6.28 -12.91 -17.96
C GLU A 23 5.93 -11.95 -16.84
N PRO A 24 5.19 -12.42 -15.80
CA PRO A 24 4.90 -11.58 -14.64
C PRO A 24 6.20 -11.13 -14.02
N SER A 25 6.43 -9.82 -13.96
CA SER A 25 7.59 -9.25 -13.27
C SER A 25 7.61 -9.75 -11.82
N PRO A 26 8.77 -10.18 -11.29
CA PRO A 26 8.84 -10.64 -9.91
C PRO A 26 8.30 -9.53 -8.99
N SER A 27 7.30 -9.87 -8.18
CA SER A 27 6.72 -8.92 -7.25
C SER A 27 7.80 -8.52 -6.23
N SER A 28 8.22 -7.26 -6.26
CA SER A 28 9.18 -6.73 -5.28
C SER A 28 8.58 -6.84 -3.88
N ASP A 29 9.39 -7.27 -2.90
CA ASP A 29 8.96 -7.31 -1.50
C ASP A 29 8.75 -5.88 -0.98
N LEU A 30 7.53 -5.59 -0.58
CA LEU A 30 7.12 -4.28 -0.08
C LEU A 30 7.33 -4.14 1.43
N SER A 31 7.89 -5.14 2.11
CA SER A 31 8.14 -5.07 3.55
C SER A 31 9.01 -3.87 3.91
N GLY A 32 8.65 -3.18 4.98
CA GLY A 32 9.37 -2.02 5.47
C GLY A 32 8.53 -1.06 6.27
N VAL A 33 9.15 0.05 6.66
CA VAL A 33 8.53 1.17 7.35
C VAL A 33 8.41 2.33 6.37
N TYR A 34 7.29 3.02 6.41
CA TYR A 34 6.96 4.10 5.50
C TYR A 34 6.43 5.30 6.27
N ALA A 35 6.83 6.49 5.85
CA ALA A 35 6.12 7.72 6.20
C ALA A 35 4.88 7.83 5.32
N CYS A 36 3.73 8.10 5.93
CA CYS A 36 2.43 8.22 5.28
C CYS A 36 1.94 9.66 5.33
N GLU A 37 1.46 10.15 4.21
CA GLU A 37 0.75 11.41 4.06
C GLU A 37 -0.58 11.15 3.34
N GLY A 38 -1.68 11.61 3.90
CA GLY A 38 -2.99 11.35 3.34
C GLY A 38 -3.99 12.48 3.56
N THR A 39 -5.19 12.28 3.03
CA THR A 39 -6.31 13.21 3.16
C THR A 39 -7.49 12.51 3.82
N ASN A 40 -8.03 13.11 4.86
CA ASN A 40 -9.22 12.67 5.58
C ASN A 40 -10.52 12.94 4.78
N PRO A 41 -11.66 12.32 5.16
CA PRO A 41 -12.96 12.57 4.54
C PRO A 41 -13.44 14.02 4.61
N ASP A 42 -13.02 14.78 5.62
CA ASP A 42 -13.33 16.22 5.78
C ASP A 42 -12.42 17.13 4.95
N GLY A 43 -11.40 16.55 4.26
CA GLY A 43 -10.41 17.28 3.45
C GLY A 43 -9.15 17.70 4.22
N SER A 44 -9.07 17.46 5.52
CA SER A 44 -7.85 17.71 6.29
C SER A 44 -6.74 16.72 5.93
N ALA A 45 -5.49 17.16 6.06
CA ALA A 45 -4.34 16.27 5.91
C ALA A 45 -4.13 15.44 7.19
N TYR A 46 -3.57 14.24 7.03
CA TYR A 46 -3.06 13.43 8.14
C TYR A 46 -1.70 12.85 7.81
N THR A 47 -0.96 12.49 8.85
CA THR A 47 0.29 11.74 8.75
C THR A 47 0.22 10.49 9.63
N ALA A 48 0.96 9.47 9.24
CA ALA A 48 1.09 8.23 9.98
C ALA A 48 2.43 7.56 9.71
N VAL A 49 2.81 6.61 10.55
CA VAL A 49 3.85 5.62 10.25
C VAL A 49 3.16 4.34 9.82
N VAL A 50 3.58 3.79 8.69
CA VAL A 50 3.01 2.55 8.14
C VAL A 50 4.07 1.47 8.12
N GLU A 51 3.76 0.34 8.72
CA GLU A 51 4.59 -0.85 8.66
C GLU A 51 3.93 -1.88 7.75
N ILE A 52 4.65 -2.32 6.74
CA ILE A 52 4.23 -3.37 5.80
C ILE A 52 5.08 -4.60 6.06
N LEU A 53 4.44 -5.75 6.29
CA LEU A 53 5.10 -7.01 6.57
C LEU A 53 4.54 -8.11 5.68
N LYS A 54 5.40 -8.71 4.85
CA LYS A 54 5.01 -9.87 4.03
C LYS A 54 4.79 -11.10 4.89
N ARG A 55 3.69 -11.81 4.64
CA ARG A 55 3.32 -13.09 5.26
C ARG A 55 2.91 -14.06 4.18
N GLN A 56 3.85 -14.88 3.72
CA GLN A 56 3.66 -15.79 2.59
C GLN A 56 3.17 -15.03 1.34
N GLU A 57 1.94 -15.20 0.91
CA GLU A 57 1.33 -14.58 -0.27
C GLU A 57 0.58 -13.28 0.06
N THR A 58 0.51 -12.89 1.33
CA THR A 58 -0.24 -11.73 1.81
C THR A 58 0.67 -10.72 2.52
N TYR A 59 0.13 -9.55 2.79
CA TYR A 59 0.77 -8.50 3.57
C TYR A 59 -0.09 -8.14 4.78
N LEU A 60 0.55 -7.99 5.95
CA LEU A 60 -0.03 -7.27 7.08
C LEU A 60 0.44 -5.82 6.99
N VAL A 61 -0.49 -4.90 7.14
CA VAL A 61 -0.23 -3.47 7.09
C VAL A 61 -0.75 -2.84 8.37
N ARG A 62 0.08 -2.05 9.04
CA ARG A 62 -0.26 -1.34 10.26
C ARG A 62 0.02 0.15 10.09
N TRP A 63 -1.02 0.95 10.25
CA TRP A 63 -0.92 2.41 10.36
C TRP A 63 -0.88 2.80 11.83
N THR A 64 0.10 3.60 12.24
CA THR A 64 0.17 4.22 13.56
C THR A 64 0.06 5.72 13.36
N GLN A 65 -1.03 6.30 13.83
CA GLN A 65 -1.33 7.72 13.72
C GLN A 65 -0.57 8.53 14.79
N GLU A 66 -0.57 9.85 14.68
CA GLU A 66 0.12 10.74 15.64
C GLU A 66 -0.42 10.63 17.08
N ASN A 67 -1.69 10.28 17.25
CA ASN A 67 -2.33 10.03 18.55
C ASN A 67 -2.06 8.62 19.11
N GLU A 68 -1.13 7.86 18.48
CA GLU A 68 -0.81 6.46 18.82
C GLU A 68 -1.95 5.45 18.50
N GLU A 69 -3.03 5.88 17.88
CA GLU A 69 -4.07 4.97 17.41
C GLU A 69 -3.56 4.11 16.27
N GLN A 70 -3.88 2.82 16.32
CA GLN A 70 -3.43 1.85 15.33
C GLN A 70 -4.59 1.28 14.54
N VAL A 71 -4.40 1.21 13.24
CA VAL A 71 -5.29 0.51 12.31
C VAL A 71 -4.51 -0.61 11.65
N MET A 72 -5.11 -1.78 11.54
CA MET A 72 -4.50 -2.94 10.90
C MET A 72 -5.30 -3.39 9.69
N GLY A 73 -4.60 -3.78 8.64
CA GLY A 73 -5.17 -4.29 7.41
C GLY A 73 -4.46 -5.52 6.88
N VAL A 74 -5.12 -6.22 5.98
CA VAL A 74 -4.59 -7.36 5.23
C VAL A 74 -4.61 -7.02 3.75
N GLY A 75 -3.48 -7.24 3.07
CA GLY A 75 -3.30 -6.90 1.67
C GLY A 75 -2.83 -8.04 0.80
N ILE A 76 -3.12 -7.91 -0.47
CA ILE A 76 -2.58 -8.74 -1.55
C ILE A 76 -1.89 -7.84 -2.58
N GLN A 77 -0.80 -8.36 -3.15
CA GLN A 77 -0.06 -7.67 -4.21
C GLN A 77 -0.21 -8.46 -5.51
N GLN A 78 -0.59 -7.77 -6.58
CA GLN A 78 -0.65 -8.32 -7.92
C GLN A 78 -0.37 -7.24 -8.96
N ASP A 79 0.43 -7.54 -9.98
CA ASP A 79 0.66 -6.70 -11.16
C ASP A 79 1.05 -5.24 -10.83
N GLY A 80 1.92 -5.06 -9.83
CA GLY A 80 2.38 -3.72 -9.41
C GLY A 80 1.37 -2.94 -8.56
N VAL A 81 0.33 -3.60 -8.08
CA VAL A 81 -0.70 -3.02 -7.21
C VAL A 81 -0.72 -3.74 -5.86
N LEU A 82 -0.77 -2.99 -4.77
CA LEU A 82 -1.07 -3.51 -3.42
C LEU A 82 -2.47 -3.04 -3.02
N ALA A 83 -3.40 -3.98 -2.86
CA ALA A 83 -4.73 -3.70 -2.33
C ALA A 83 -4.80 -4.15 -0.86
N VAL A 84 -5.26 -3.28 0.02
CA VAL A 84 -5.34 -3.55 1.47
C VAL A 84 -6.75 -3.25 1.95
N SER A 85 -7.37 -4.23 2.59
CA SER A 85 -8.63 -4.05 3.32
C SER A 85 -8.35 -3.88 4.80
N TYR A 86 -9.05 -2.95 5.45
CA TYR A 86 -8.93 -2.69 6.89
C TYR A 86 -10.27 -2.26 7.48
N PHE A 87 -10.33 -2.21 8.81
CA PHE A 87 -11.51 -1.77 9.55
C PHE A 87 -11.10 -0.73 10.59
N GLY A 88 -11.52 0.52 10.35
CA GLY A 88 -11.30 1.66 11.26
C GLY A 88 -12.65 2.29 11.65
N GLY A 89 -13.51 1.50 12.35
CA GLY A 89 -14.91 1.91 12.64
C GLY A 89 -15.89 1.64 11.50
N ALA A 90 -15.42 1.56 10.26
CA ALA A 90 -16.16 1.13 9.08
C ALA A 90 -15.25 0.28 8.18
N PRO A 91 -15.82 -0.60 7.31
CA PRO A 91 -15.03 -1.28 6.30
C PRO A 91 -14.36 -0.28 5.38
N ALA A 92 -13.09 -0.48 5.10
CA ALA A 92 -12.31 0.40 4.25
C ALA A 92 -11.35 -0.39 3.35
N ILE A 93 -10.96 0.22 2.27
CA ILE A 93 -9.99 -0.33 1.32
C ILE A 93 -9.08 0.79 0.83
N VAL A 94 -7.80 0.46 0.67
CA VAL A 94 -6.84 1.29 -0.04
C VAL A 94 -6.19 0.47 -1.14
N VAL A 95 -5.92 1.12 -2.27
CA VAL A 95 -5.23 0.54 -3.42
C VAL A 95 -4.04 1.41 -3.73
N TYR A 96 -2.83 0.83 -3.64
CA TYR A 96 -1.57 1.49 -3.96
C TYR A 96 -1.03 1.01 -5.30
N SER A 97 -0.56 1.94 -6.11
CA SER A 97 0.32 1.65 -7.25
C SER A 97 1.76 1.79 -6.80
N LEU A 98 2.59 0.84 -7.21
CA LEU A 98 4.02 0.89 -6.98
C LEU A 98 4.63 1.94 -7.93
N ALA A 99 5.13 3.02 -7.35
CA ALA A 99 5.95 3.98 -8.08
C ALA A 99 7.43 3.59 -8.01
N THR A 100 8.28 4.24 -8.79
CA THR A 100 9.74 4.10 -8.68
C THR A 100 10.23 4.59 -7.31
N GLU A 101 11.39 4.07 -6.85
CA GLU A 101 12.11 4.56 -5.66
C GLU A 101 11.45 4.30 -4.29
N GLY A 102 10.72 3.17 -4.13
CA GLY A 102 10.16 2.80 -2.83
C GLY A 102 8.97 3.66 -2.39
N ARG A 103 8.33 4.35 -3.32
CA ARG A 103 7.13 5.15 -3.10
C ARG A 103 5.90 4.39 -3.56
N LEU A 104 4.86 4.40 -2.74
CA LEU A 104 3.53 3.86 -3.06
C LEU A 104 2.54 5.03 -3.09
N THR A 105 1.81 5.18 -4.19
CA THR A 105 0.74 6.18 -4.30
C THR A 105 -0.60 5.47 -4.27
N GLY A 106 -1.48 5.88 -3.37
CA GLY A 106 -2.73 5.19 -3.10
C GLY A 106 -3.96 6.07 -3.18
N GLN A 107 -5.08 5.39 -3.36
CA GLN A 107 -6.41 5.93 -3.16
C GLN A 107 -7.17 5.02 -2.22
N TRP A 108 -7.87 5.60 -1.27
CA TRP A 108 -8.65 4.87 -0.29
C TRP A 108 -10.08 5.37 -0.17
N THR A 109 -10.94 4.52 0.33
CA THR A 109 -12.31 4.86 0.67
C THR A 109 -12.79 4.02 1.84
N MET A 110 -13.88 4.46 2.46
CA MET A 110 -14.54 3.73 3.53
C MET A 110 -16.05 3.66 3.31
N GLY A 111 -16.71 2.74 3.98
CA GLY A 111 -18.15 2.57 3.91
C GLY A 111 -18.88 3.86 4.22
N GLY A 112 -19.79 4.27 3.35
CA GLY A 112 -20.57 5.49 3.47
C GLY A 112 -19.92 6.76 2.91
N ALA A 113 -18.62 6.76 2.56
CA ALA A 113 -17.93 7.96 2.07
C ALA A 113 -18.33 8.36 0.64
N GLY A 114 -18.58 7.40 -0.23
CA GLY A 114 -19.03 7.63 -1.63
C GLY A 114 -18.02 8.34 -2.52
N ARG A 115 -16.75 8.51 -2.08
CA ARG A 115 -15.65 9.16 -2.80
C ARG A 115 -14.30 8.58 -2.44
N LEU A 116 -13.27 8.90 -3.22
CA LEU A 116 -11.89 8.48 -3.01
C LEU A 116 -11.06 9.59 -2.33
N PHE A 117 -10.15 9.17 -1.49
CA PHE A 117 -9.16 10.03 -0.81
C PHE A 117 -7.77 9.59 -1.23
N LYS A 118 -6.79 10.48 -1.13
CA LYS A 118 -5.40 10.21 -1.51
C LYS A 118 -4.56 9.82 -0.30
N GLU A 119 -3.61 8.93 -0.53
CA GLU A 119 -2.58 8.54 0.42
C GLU A 119 -1.29 8.24 -0.31
N THR A 120 -0.17 8.63 0.26
CA THR A 120 1.17 8.36 -0.28
C THR A 120 2.03 7.77 0.83
N LEU A 121 2.72 6.68 0.55
CA LEU A 121 3.70 6.07 1.42
C LEU A 121 5.10 6.26 0.82
N THR A 122 6.02 6.77 1.61
CA THR A 122 7.44 6.92 1.24
C THR A 122 8.27 6.03 2.16
N LYS A 123 9.04 5.10 1.59
CA LYS A 123 9.84 4.16 2.37
C LYS A 123 10.90 4.92 3.17
N VAL A 124 10.95 4.66 4.48
CA VAL A 124 11.94 5.26 5.37
C VAL A 124 13.20 4.41 5.33
N SER A 125 14.34 5.03 5.02
CA SER A 125 15.64 4.37 5.09
C SER A 125 16.04 4.19 6.55
N ALA A 126 16.78 3.12 6.88
CA ALA A 126 17.25 2.85 8.25
C ALA A 126 18.05 4.02 8.86
N VAL A 127 18.63 4.87 8.01
CA VAL A 127 19.38 6.07 8.42
C VAL A 127 18.47 7.14 8.99
N ASP A 128 17.22 7.23 8.55
CA ASP A 128 16.27 8.28 8.96
C ASP A 128 15.64 8.01 10.35
N VAL A 129 15.67 6.73 10.79
CA VAL A 129 15.11 6.34 12.10
C VAL A 129 16.01 6.78 13.25
N GLU A 130 17.32 6.89 13.02
CA GLU A 130 18.30 7.25 14.06
C GLU A 130 18.38 8.75 14.34
N THR A 131 17.84 9.58 13.49
CA THR A 131 17.95 11.06 13.60
C THR A 131 16.76 11.70 14.33
N LYS A 132 15.67 10.97 14.61
CA LYS A 132 14.55 11.52 15.39
C LYS A 132 14.82 11.25 16.88
N PRO A 133 15.16 12.27 17.70
CA PRO A 133 15.39 12.07 19.12
C PRO A 133 14.14 11.49 19.77
N ALA A 134 14.32 10.39 20.50
CA ALA A 134 13.25 9.78 21.27
C ALA A 134 12.59 10.88 22.15
N ARG A 135 11.29 11.11 21.92
CA ARG A 135 10.51 12.01 22.78
C ARG A 135 10.63 11.47 24.21
N PRO A 136 11.03 12.27 25.21
CA PRO A 136 11.13 11.81 26.59
C PRO A 136 9.79 11.22 27.02
N ALA A 137 9.82 10.02 27.57
CA ALA A 137 8.64 9.32 28.06
C ALA A 137 7.91 10.23 29.04
N LYS A 138 6.62 10.48 28.79
CA LYS A 138 5.73 11.19 29.71
C LYS A 138 5.73 10.39 31.02
N PRO A 139 6.03 11.01 32.18
CA PRO A 139 6.03 10.27 33.45
C PRO A 139 4.64 9.69 33.68
N ALA A 140 4.61 8.38 34.00
CA ALA A 140 3.40 7.67 34.32
C ALA A 140 2.65 8.41 35.44
N SER A 141 1.42 8.83 35.18
CA SER A 141 0.53 9.42 36.17
C SER A 141 0.25 8.37 37.25
N ARG A 142 0.65 8.71 38.48
CA ARG A 142 0.44 7.91 39.68
C ARG A 142 -1.06 7.62 39.82
N PRO A 143 -1.50 6.39 40.11
CA PRO A 143 -2.91 6.11 40.33
C PRO A 143 -3.39 6.88 41.56
N ALA A 144 -4.53 7.57 41.42
CA ALA A 144 -5.19 8.24 42.47
C ALA A 144 -5.58 7.25 43.57
N SER A 145 -5.20 7.57 44.81
CA SER A 145 -5.55 6.81 46.02
C SER A 145 -7.07 6.69 46.15
N ALA A 146 -7.54 5.47 46.38
CA ALA A 146 -8.93 5.17 46.64
C ALA A 146 -9.40 5.88 47.92
N PRO A 147 -10.62 6.45 47.98
CA PRO A 147 -11.19 7.01 49.21
C PRO A 147 -11.53 5.91 50.19
N GLY A 148 -11.20 6.19 51.46
CA GLY A 148 -11.30 5.27 52.57
C GLY A 148 -12.70 4.72 52.82
N SER A 149 -12.74 3.49 53.28
CA SER A 149 -13.91 2.81 53.85
C SER A 149 -14.45 3.55 55.06
N ILE A 150 -15.72 3.89 55.00
CA ILE A 150 -16.49 4.34 56.20
C ILE A 150 -17.06 3.06 56.83
N THR A 151 -16.63 2.78 58.08
CA THR A 151 -17.21 1.74 58.96
C THR A 151 -18.38 2.39 59.72
N ILE A 152 -19.53 1.74 59.66
CA ILE A 152 -20.62 1.88 60.65
C ILE A 152 -20.83 0.53 61.29
#